data_21c00a4b028a60ff9bfff100df01e0e2
#
_entry.id   21c00a4b028a60ff9bfff100df01e0e2
#
_cell.length_a   1.000
_cell.length_b   1.000
_cell.length_c   1.000
_cell.angle_alpha   90.00
_cell.angle_beta   90.00
_cell.angle_gamma   90.00
#
_symmetry.space_group_name_H-M   'P 1'
#
loop_
_entity.id
_entity.type
_entity.pdbx_description
1 polymer ?
#
loop_
_entity_poly.entity_id
_entity_poly.type
_entity_poly.pdbx_seq_one_letter_code
_entity_poly.pdbx_strand_id
1 'polypeptide(L)'
;LGDVYKRQANGDGIMEFGLRRAQGPDAGIFGARAAIIGGCAGTSCVLTGKMFDVPVLGTHAHSWIMSFPDEYTAFKTYAEMYPDNCTLLVDTYDTLKSGVPNAIRVFQEFKDAGKPLIKYGIRLDSGDLAYLSKEAYKMLAAAGFDDAVISASSDLDEYLIESLKAQDAKINSWGVGTRLITSNDNPAFGGVYKLA
;
A
#
# COMPACT_ATOMS: atom_id res chain seq x y z
N LEU A 1 12.73 -12.80 5.02
CA LEU A 1 11.90 -11.67 5.50
C LEU A 1 10.52 -11.64 4.84
N GLY A 2 10.40 -11.66 3.51
CA GLY A 2 9.10 -11.63 2.85
C GLY A 2 8.11 -12.70 3.35
N ASP A 3 8.58 -13.90 3.62
CA ASP A 3 7.77 -14.99 4.18
C ASP A 3 7.27 -14.68 5.61
N VAL A 4 8.08 -14.03 6.44
CA VAL A 4 7.69 -13.64 7.80
C VAL A 4 6.58 -12.60 7.75
N TYR A 5 6.74 -11.55 6.95
CA TYR A 5 5.70 -10.53 6.75
C TYR A 5 4.38 -11.13 6.25
N LYS A 6 4.47 -12.09 5.32
CA LYS A 6 3.29 -12.76 4.78
C LYS A 6 2.53 -13.58 5.82
N ARG A 7 3.24 -14.25 6.73
CA ARG A 7 2.61 -14.97 7.84
C ARG A 7 1.88 -14.02 8.78
N GLN A 8 2.51 -12.90 9.16
CA GLN A 8 1.88 -11.91 10.05
C GLN A 8 0.70 -11.20 9.41
N ALA A 9 0.74 -10.98 8.09
CA ALA A 9 -0.38 -10.44 7.34
C ALA A 9 -1.58 -11.40 7.21
N ASN A 10 -1.40 -12.68 7.56
CA ASN A 10 -2.45 -13.70 7.62
C ASN A 10 -3.30 -13.78 6.33
N GLY A 11 -2.64 -13.81 5.18
CA GLY A 11 -3.28 -13.92 3.87
C GLY A 11 -3.56 -12.61 3.14
N ASP A 12 -3.43 -11.46 3.80
CA ASP A 12 -3.54 -10.16 3.13
C ASP A 12 -2.42 -9.94 2.09
N GLY A 13 -2.68 -9.02 1.15
CA GLY A 13 -1.70 -8.61 0.16
C GLY A 13 -0.56 -7.77 0.76
N ILE A 14 0.68 -8.10 0.43
CA ILE A 14 1.85 -7.29 0.78
C ILE A 14 2.46 -6.75 -0.51
N MET A 15 2.69 -5.43 -0.55
CA MET A 15 3.34 -4.71 -1.64
C MET A 15 4.73 -4.26 -1.19
N GLU A 16 5.73 -4.50 -2.03
CA GLU A 16 7.10 -4.04 -1.80
C GLU A 16 7.26 -2.58 -2.27
N PHE A 17 7.62 -1.65 -1.36
CA PHE A 17 7.78 -0.22 -1.59
C PHE A 17 9.17 0.32 -1.20
N GLY A 18 10.18 -0.53 -1.17
CA GLY A 18 11.49 -0.22 -0.61
C GLY A 18 12.49 0.48 -1.54
N LEU A 19 12.24 0.57 -2.86
CA LEU A 19 13.21 1.05 -3.84
C LEU A 19 13.96 2.32 -3.41
N ARG A 20 13.25 3.35 -2.93
CA ARG A 20 13.86 4.65 -2.51
C ARG A 20 14.75 4.55 -1.27
N ARG A 21 14.70 3.45 -0.54
CA ARG A 21 15.43 3.19 0.71
C ARG A 21 16.51 2.12 0.55
N ALA A 22 16.57 1.46 -0.59
CA ALA A 22 17.55 0.42 -0.88
C ALA A 22 18.98 0.99 -0.95
N GLN A 23 19.95 0.18 -0.66
CA GLN A 23 21.37 0.51 -0.65
C GLN A 23 21.97 0.44 -2.07
N GLY A 24 21.47 1.28 -2.96
CA GLY A 24 21.85 1.37 -4.35
C GLY A 24 20.84 0.73 -5.31
N PRO A 25 20.98 0.98 -6.62
CA PRO A 25 20.03 0.51 -7.64
C PRO A 25 19.87 -1.01 -7.66
N ASP A 26 20.96 -1.74 -7.60
CA ASP A 26 20.96 -3.20 -7.63
C ASP A 26 20.27 -3.78 -6.39
N ALA A 27 20.51 -3.20 -5.22
CA ALA A 27 19.82 -3.58 -3.99
C ALA A 27 18.30 -3.38 -4.11
N GLY A 28 17.86 -2.30 -4.75
CA GLY A 28 16.44 -2.08 -5.04
C GLY A 28 15.86 -3.11 -5.99
N ILE A 29 16.53 -3.40 -7.10
CA ILE A 29 16.07 -4.33 -8.13
C ILE A 29 16.01 -5.77 -7.58
N PHE A 30 17.11 -6.26 -7.02
CA PHE A 30 17.20 -7.64 -6.55
C PHE A 30 16.48 -7.85 -5.21
N GLY A 31 16.42 -6.83 -4.37
CA GLY A 31 15.62 -6.85 -3.15
C GLY A 31 14.11 -6.95 -3.44
N ALA A 32 13.62 -6.21 -4.42
CA ALA A 32 12.24 -6.31 -4.89
C ALA A 32 11.96 -7.72 -5.47
N ARG A 33 12.86 -8.27 -6.28
CA ARG A 33 12.75 -9.65 -6.77
C ARG A 33 12.70 -10.66 -5.61
N ALA A 34 13.58 -10.52 -4.63
CA ALA A 34 13.59 -11.39 -3.46
C ALA A 34 12.29 -11.28 -2.64
N ALA A 35 11.72 -10.09 -2.51
CA ALA A 35 10.43 -9.88 -1.86
C ALA A 35 9.28 -10.61 -2.58
N ILE A 36 9.25 -10.60 -3.90
CA ILE A 36 8.28 -11.37 -4.71
C ILE A 36 8.44 -12.88 -4.46
N ILE A 37 9.67 -13.39 -4.47
CA ILE A 37 9.96 -14.81 -4.15
C ILE A 37 9.48 -15.14 -2.72
N GLY A 38 9.64 -14.22 -1.77
CA GLY A 38 9.15 -14.32 -0.40
C GLY A 38 7.63 -14.17 -0.25
N GLY A 39 6.90 -13.93 -1.35
CA GLY A 39 5.43 -13.93 -1.38
C GLY A 39 4.78 -12.56 -1.39
N CYS A 40 5.51 -11.46 -1.62
CA CYS A 40 4.89 -10.16 -1.90
C CYS A 40 4.10 -10.21 -3.21
N ALA A 41 2.95 -9.54 -3.23
CA ALA A 41 2.05 -9.54 -4.37
C ALA A 41 2.57 -8.73 -5.57
N GLY A 42 3.47 -7.78 -5.33
CA GLY A 42 4.06 -6.94 -6.35
C GLY A 42 5.05 -5.94 -5.76
N THR A 43 5.70 -5.19 -6.65
CA THR A 43 6.70 -4.19 -6.30
C THR A 43 6.41 -2.84 -6.95
N SER A 44 6.81 -1.76 -6.30
CA SER A 44 6.82 -0.41 -6.91
C SER A 44 8.01 -0.20 -7.85
N CYS A 45 8.98 -1.12 -7.90
CA CYS A 45 10.13 -1.04 -8.78
C CYS A 45 9.78 -1.47 -10.21
N VAL A 46 9.44 -0.51 -11.06
CA VAL A 46 9.06 -0.76 -12.47
C VAL A 46 10.16 -1.51 -13.22
N LEU A 47 11.44 -1.20 -12.94
CA LEU A 47 12.56 -1.88 -13.59
C LEU A 47 12.62 -3.36 -13.21
N THR A 48 12.37 -3.71 -11.96
CA THR A 48 12.24 -5.12 -11.53
C THR A 48 11.11 -5.82 -12.27
N GLY A 49 9.95 -5.16 -12.41
CA GLY A 49 8.84 -5.68 -13.19
C GLY A 49 9.23 -6.00 -14.63
N LYS A 50 9.93 -5.06 -15.27
CA LYS A 50 10.40 -5.22 -16.65
C LYS A 50 11.46 -6.33 -16.81
N MET A 51 12.38 -6.45 -15.85
CA MET A 51 13.50 -7.40 -15.94
C MET A 51 13.09 -8.84 -15.62
N PHE A 52 12.16 -9.05 -14.71
CA PHE A 52 11.82 -10.37 -14.17
C PHE A 52 10.36 -10.78 -14.41
N ASP A 53 9.61 -9.99 -15.17
CA ASP A 53 8.19 -10.24 -15.47
C ASP A 53 7.35 -10.47 -14.20
N VAL A 54 7.52 -9.57 -13.22
CA VAL A 54 6.80 -9.63 -11.94
C VAL A 54 5.80 -8.48 -11.83
N PRO A 55 4.72 -8.63 -11.05
CA PRO A 55 3.69 -7.60 -10.93
C PRO A 55 4.24 -6.27 -10.42
N VAL A 56 3.89 -5.19 -11.12
CA VAL A 56 4.17 -3.82 -10.68
C VAL A 56 2.92 -3.25 -10.06
N LEU A 57 3.01 -2.83 -8.80
CA LEU A 57 1.93 -2.28 -8.01
C LEU A 57 2.37 -0.97 -7.36
N GLY A 58 1.41 -0.09 -7.16
CA GLY A 58 1.68 1.17 -6.48
C GLY A 58 0.42 2.01 -6.37
N THR A 59 0.57 3.14 -5.69
CA THR A 59 -0.45 4.17 -5.54
C THR A 59 0.19 5.53 -5.83
N HIS A 60 -0.62 6.59 -5.92
CA HIS A 60 -0.06 7.94 -5.95
C HIS A 60 0.58 8.33 -4.60
N ALA A 61 1.39 9.38 -4.61
CA ALA A 61 2.03 9.95 -3.43
C ALA A 61 1.30 11.21 -2.93
N HIS A 62 1.64 11.70 -1.72
CA HIS A 62 1.13 12.97 -1.21
C HIS A 62 1.40 14.15 -2.16
N SER A 63 2.55 14.15 -2.84
CA SER A 63 2.90 15.17 -3.84
C SER A 63 1.92 15.25 -5.01
N TRP A 64 1.28 14.13 -5.38
CA TRP A 64 0.19 14.14 -6.36
C TRP A 64 -0.98 14.98 -5.86
N ILE A 65 -1.43 14.74 -4.62
CA ILE A 65 -2.54 15.50 -4.02
C ILE A 65 -2.21 16.99 -3.98
N MET A 66 -1.00 17.32 -3.49
CA MET A 66 -0.54 18.71 -3.34
C MET A 66 -0.33 19.45 -4.66
N SER A 67 -0.29 18.76 -5.80
CA SER A 67 -0.19 19.39 -7.13
C SER A 67 -1.54 19.86 -7.70
N PHE A 68 -2.65 19.56 -7.02
CA PHE A 68 -3.98 19.99 -7.40
C PHE A 68 -4.52 21.09 -6.48
N PRO A 69 -5.52 21.87 -6.94
CA PRO A 69 -6.10 22.94 -6.12
C PRO A 69 -6.78 22.41 -4.83
N ASP A 70 -7.29 21.19 -4.86
CA ASP A 70 -7.93 20.52 -3.73
C ASP A 70 -7.83 18.99 -3.86
N GLU A 71 -8.02 18.30 -2.74
CA GLU A 71 -7.88 16.86 -2.61
C GLU A 71 -8.94 16.08 -3.43
N TYR A 72 -10.17 16.59 -3.48
CA TYR A 72 -11.23 15.96 -4.27
C TYR A 72 -10.88 15.94 -5.77
N THR A 73 -10.39 17.04 -6.31
CA THR A 73 -9.96 17.13 -7.72
C THR A 73 -8.83 16.15 -8.03
N ALA A 74 -7.86 16.03 -7.12
CA ALA A 74 -6.77 15.06 -7.24
C ALA A 74 -7.30 13.62 -7.27
N PHE A 75 -8.20 13.27 -6.36
CA PHE A 75 -8.79 11.94 -6.27
C PHE A 75 -9.63 11.60 -7.50
N LYS A 76 -10.47 12.52 -7.94
CA LYS A 76 -11.31 12.34 -9.13
C LYS A 76 -10.47 12.11 -10.37
N THR A 77 -9.46 12.95 -10.59
CA THR A 77 -8.53 12.78 -11.73
C THR A 77 -7.82 11.44 -11.68
N TYR A 78 -7.36 11.00 -10.50
CA TYR A 78 -6.72 9.70 -10.36
C TYR A 78 -7.68 8.54 -10.67
N ALA A 79 -8.92 8.60 -10.19
CA ALA A 79 -9.95 7.60 -10.45
C ALA A 79 -10.34 7.51 -11.94
N GLU A 80 -10.36 8.64 -12.64
CA GLU A 80 -10.58 8.69 -14.09
C GLU A 80 -9.45 8.02 -14.88
N MET A 81 -8.20 8.17 -14.41
CA MET A 81 -7.02 7.58 -15.06
C MET A 81 -6.85 6.08 -14.76
N TYR A 82 -7.25 5.63 -13.57
CA TYR A 82 -7.01 4.28 -13.07
C TYR A 82 -8.27 3.63 -12.48
N PRO A 83 -9.35 3.47 -13.26
CA PRO A 83 -10.61 2.94 -12.74
C PRO A 83 -10.51 1.46 -12.30
N ASP A 84 -9.54 0.72 -12.83
CA ASP A 84 -9.35 -0.70 -12.55
C ASP A 84 -8.53 -0.96 -11.27
N ASN A 85 -7.84 0.08 -10.76
CA ASN A 85 -6.99 -0.03 -9.56
C ASN A 85 -6.83 1.33 -8.88
N CYS A 86 -7.91 1.84 -8.30
CA CYS A 86 -7.99 3.16 -7.70
C CYS A 86 -7.81 3.11 -6.17
N THR A 87 -6.59 3.26 -5.69
CA THR A 87 -6.31 3.42 -4.26
C THR A 87 -5.93 4.86 -3.95
N LEU A 88 -6.73 5.53 -3.13
CA LEU A 88 -6.60 6.95 -2.80
C LEU A 88 -5.89 7.14 -1.46
N LEU A 89 -4.80 7.89 -1.45
CA LEU A 89 -4.03 8.25 -0.25
C LEU A 89 -4.74 9.39 0.47
N VAL A 90 -5.33 9.10 1.63
CA VAL A 90 -6.34 9.96 2.27
C VAL A 90 -5.82 10.78 3.46
N ASP A 91 -4.53 10.71 3.76
CA ASP A 91 -3.93 11.35 4.94
C ASP A 91 -2.99 12.52 4.59
N THR A 92 -3.17 13.13 3.41
CA THR A 92 -2.38 14.32 3.03
C THR A 92 -2.67 15.51 3.93
N TYR A 93 -3.93 15.73 4.32
CA TYR A 93 -4.37 16.84 5.16
C TYR A 93 -5.05 16.36 6.46
N ASP A 94 -6.32 15.97 6.39
CA ASP A 94 -7.07 15.41 7.52
C ASP A 94 -7.79 14.15 7.06
N THR A 95 -7.34 13.01 7.56
CA THR A 95 -7.84 11.70 7.11
C THR A 95 -9.34 11.56 7.23
N LEU A 96 -9.92 11.87 8.41
CA LEU A 96 -11.33 11.61 8.69
C LEU A 96 -12.26 12.76 8.31
N LYS A 97 -11.76 14.00 8.28
CA LYS A 97 -12.59 15.18 7.95
C LYS A 97 -12.53 15.56 6.48
N SER A 98 -11.48 15.17 5.77
CA SER A 98 -11.26 15.52 4.36
C SER A 98 -11.02 14.29 3.49
N GLY A 99 -9.95 13.51 3.73
CA GLY A 99 -9.52 12.44 2.85
C GLY A 99 -10.57 11.36 2.62
N VAL A 100 -11.03 10.70 3.67
CA VAL A 100 -12.06 9.65 3.56
C VAL A 100 -13.38 10.18 2.99
N PRO A 101 -13.92 11.33 3.42
CA PRO A 101 -15.12 11.90 2.81
C PRO A 101 -14.98 12.20 1.32
N ASN A 102 -13.84 12.75 0.88
CA ASN A 102 -13.59 13.02 -0.54
C ASN A 102 -13.43 11.72 -1.36
N ALA A 103 -12.80 10.70 -0.80
CA ALA A 103 -12.72 9.39 -1.43
C ALA A 103 -14.11 8.77 -1.63
N ILE A 104 -14.95 8.77 -0.59
CA ILE A 104 -16.34 8.29 -0.65
C ILE A 104 -17.12 9.06 -1.72
N ARG A 105 -16.98 10.38 -1.77
CA ARG A 105 -17.64 11.22 -2.77
C ARG A 105 -17.25 10.80 -4.19
N VAL A 106 -15.98 10.56 -4.45
CA VAL A 106 -15.50 10.09 -5.77
C VAL A 106 -16.07 8.71 -6.10
N PHE A 107 -16.03 7.76 -5.16
CA PHE A 107 -16.58 6.42 -5.38
C PHE A 107 -18.08 6.47 -5.70
N GLN A 108 -18.83 7.33 -4.99
CA GLN A 108 -20.26 7.51 -5.23
C GLN A 108 -20.55 8.11 -6.61
N GLU A 109 -19.79 9.14 -7.02
CA GLU A 109 -19.96 9.75 -8.35
C GLU A 109 -19.74 8.74 -9.49
N PHE A 110 -18.73 7.88 -9.36
CA PHE A 110 -18.46 6.82 -10.35
C PHE A 110 -19.56 5.76 -10.38
N LYS A 111 -20.08 5.39 -9.20
CA LYS A 111 -21.20 4.45 -9.08
C LYS A 111 -22.49 5.03 -9.70
N ASP A 112 -22.81 6.28 -9.41
CA ASP A 112 -24.00 6.96 -9.92
C ASP A 112 -23.93 7.20 -11.44
N ALA A 113 -22.73 7.40 -11.97
CA ALA A 113 -22.50 7.52 -13.41
C ALA A 113 -22.57 6.16 -14.17
N GLY A 114 -22.82 5.05 -13.46
CA GLY A 114 -22.84 3.71 -14.08
C GLY A 114 -21.47 3.21 -14.53
N LYS A 115 -20.39 3.76 -13.98
CA LYS A 115 -19.00 3.41 -14.27
C LYS A 115 -18.27 3.01 -12.98
N PRO A 116 -18.71 1.96 -12.28
CA PRO A 116 -18.12 1.62 -10.99
C PRO A 116 -16.63 1.27 -11.15
N LEU A 117 -15.84 1.67 -10.16
CA LEU A 117 -14.44 1.28 -10.06
C LEU A 117 -14.34 -0.23 -9.80
N ILE A 118 -13.37 -0.92 -10.43
CA ILE A 118 -13.25 -2.38 -10.34
C ILE A 118 -12.54 -2.78 -9.05
N LYS A 119 -11.36 -2.19 -8.81
CA LYS A 119 -10.63 -2.29 -7.54
C LYS A 119 -10.43 -0.90 -7.01
N TYR A 120 -10.93 -0.65 -5.82
CA TYR A 120 -10.85 0.67 -5.23
C TYR A 120 -10.65 0.59 -3.72
N GLY A 121 -10.15 1.66 -3.16
CA GLY A 121 -9.90 1.73 -1.74
C GLY A 121 -9.14 2.96 -1.32
N ILE A 122 -8.70 2.95 -0.09
CA ILE A 122 -7.93 4.03 0.51
C ILE A 122 -6.59 3.52 1.03
N ARG A 123 -5.63 4.45 1.17
CA ARG A 123 -4.34 4.20 1.81
C ARG A 123 -4.12 5.15 2.96
N LEU A 124 -3.66 4.60 4.08
CA LEU A 124 -3.22 5.30 5.28
C LEU A 124 -1.70 5.17 5.40
N ASP A 125 -0.99 6.28 5.52
CA ASP A 125 0.49 6.34 5.56
C ASP A 125 1.02 7.02 6.83
N SER A 126 0.13 7.43 7.74
CA SER A 126 0.48 8.17 8.96
C SER A 126 -0.56 8.04 10.06
N GLY A 127 -0.19 8.49 11.27
CA GLY A 127 -1.07 8.52 12.43
C GLY A 127 -1.30 7.15 13.09
N ASP A 128 -2.32 7.04 13.93
CA ASP A 128 -2.72 5.78 14.55
C ASP A 128 -3.48 4.92 13.53
N LEU A 129 -2.78 4.00 12.88
CA LEU A 129 -3.33 3.16 11.83
C LEU A 129 -4.46 2.25 12.33
N ALA A 130 -4.40 1.78 13.59
CA ALA A 130 -5.46 0.96 14.15
C ALA A 130 -6.76 1.74 14.32
N TYR A 131 -6.67 2.92 14.89
CA TYR A 131 -7.81 3.81 15.06
C TYR A 131 -8.34 4.31 13.72
N LEU A 132 -7.47 4.87 12.88
CA LEU A 132 -7.87 5.47 11.61
C LEU A 132 -8.50 4.46 10.66
N SER A 133 -7.97 3.23 10.58
CA SER A 133 -8.56 2.20 9.73
C SER A 133 -9.95 1.78 10.17
N LYS A 134 -10.20 1.70 11.48
CA LYS A 134 -11.53 1.38 12.02
C LYS A 134 -12.55 2.49 11.73
N GLU A 135 -12.18 3.74 11.96
CA GLU A 135 -13.07 4.88 11.68
C GLU A 135 -13.32 5.03 10.17
N ALA A 136 -12.28 4.94 9.35
CA ALA A 136 -12.42 4.96 7.89
C ALA A 136 -13.33 3.83 7.38
N TYR A 137 -13.17 2.60 7.91
CA TYR A 137 -14.05 1.47 7.57
C TYR A 137 -15.52 1.75 7.90
N LYS A 138 -15.81 2.32 9.09
CA LYS A 138 -17.18 2.70 9.46
C LYS A 138 -17.77 3.69 8.47
N MET A 139 -17.00 4.69 8.05
CA MET A 139 -17.44 5.70 7.10
C MET A 139 -17.70 5.09 5.72
N LEU A 140 -16.78 4.25 5.23
CA LEU A 140 -16.92 3.54 3.96
C LEU A 140 -18.15 2.62 3.97
N ALA A 141 -18.31 1.81 5.00
CA ALA A 141 -19.43 0.88 5.14
C ALA A 141 -20.78 1.62 5.23
N ALA A 142 -20.85 2.72 6.00
CA ALA A 142 -22.05 3.56 6.07
C ALA A 142 -22.45 4.18 4.73
N ALA A 143 -21.49 4.39 3.83
CA ALA A 143 -21.70 4.87 2.47
C ALA A 143 -21.96 3.73 1.45
N GLY A 144 -21.94 2.46 1.87
CA GLY A 144 -22.16 1.30 1.00
C GLY A 144 -20.94 0.89 0.19
N PHE A 145 -19.72 1.09 0.75
CA PHE A 145 -18.40 0.71 0.20
C PHE A 145 -17.62 -0.13 1.21
N ASP A 146 -18.28 -1.12 1.82
CA ASP A 146 -17.69 -2.03 2.80
C ASP A 146 -16.70 -3.03 2.21
N ASP A 147 -16.69 -3.16 0.89
CA ASP A 147 -15.75 -3.95 0.08
C ASP A 147 -14.48 -3.17 -0.33
N ALA A 148 -14.41 -1.87 -0.03
CA ALA A 148 -13.24 -1.05 -0.35
C ALA A 148 -11.98 -1.56 0.36
N VAL A 149 -10.86 -1.62 -0.37
CA VAL A 149 -9.56 -1.99 0.20
C VAL A 149 -9.06 -0.88 1.14
N ILE A 150 -8.61 -1.25 2.32
CA ILE A 150 -7.88 -0.35 3.21
C ILE A 150 -6.43 -0.81 3.27
N SER A 151 -5.57 -0.05 2.60
CA SER A 151 -4.13 -0.26 2.60
C SER A 151 -3.47 0.56 3.70
N ALA A 152 -2.45 -0.01 4.35
CA ALA A 152 -1.58 0.74 5.25
C ALA A 152 -0.13 0.71 4.77
N SER A 153 0.59 1.76 5.08
CA SER A 153 2.04 1.91 4.90
C SER A 153 2.58 2.76 6.06
N SER A 154 3.81 3.21 6.03
CA SER A 154 4.50 3.93 7.12
C SER A 154 5.34 3.02 8.00
N ASP A 155 6.59 2.82 7.61
CA ASP A 155 7.64 2.08 8.35
C ASP A 155 7.19 0.74 8.95
N LEU A 156 6.30 0.05 8.23
CA LEU A 156 5.78 -1.24 8.64
C LEU A 156 6.87 -2.30 8.70
N ASP A 157 6.77 -3.12 9.73
CA ASP A 157 7.50 -4.36 9.91
C ASP A 157 6.55 -5.49 10.33
N GLU A 158 7.05 -6.71 10.44
CA GLU A 158 6.28 -7.88 10.84
C GLU A 158 5.63 -7.73 12.22
N TYR A 159 6.31 -7.07 13.17
CA TYR A 159 5.81 -6.87 14.52
C TYR A 159 4.67 -5.86 14.56
N LEU A 160 4.79 -4.78 13.79
CA LEU A 160 3.74 -3.77 13.70
C LEU A 160 2.51 -4.33 12.98
N ILE A 161 2.69 -5.12 11.92
CA ILE A 161 1.59 -5.81 11.24
C ILE A 161 0.85 -6.74 12.21
N GLU A 162 1.59 -7.57 12.96
CA GLU A 162 1.02 -8.45 13.98
C GLU A 162 0.24 -7.68 15.03
N SER A 163 0.82 -6.60 15.55
CA SER A 163 0.18 -5.72 16.53
C SER A 163 -1.10 -5.08 15.99
N LEU A 164 -1.08 -4.57 14.78
CA LEU A 164 -2.27 -3.99 14.14
C LEU A 164 -3.37 -5.03 13.92
N LYS A 165 -3.02 -6.26 13.55
CA LYS A 165 -3.96 -7.38 13.45
C LYS A 165 -4.56 -7.74 14.82
N ALA A 166 -3.74 -7.81 15.86
CA ALA A 166 -4.21 -8.07 17.22
C ALA A 166 -5.14 -6.97 17.77
N GLN A 167 -5.03 -5.76 17.25
CA GLN A 167 -5.91 -4.64 17.55
C GLN A 167 -7.19 -4.58 16.69
N ASP A 168 -7.47 -5.59 15.87
CA ASP A 168 -8.59 -5.60 14.91
C ASP A 168 -8.58 -4.40 13.92
N ALA A 169 -7.40 -3.91 13.55
CA ALA A 169 -7.28 -2.89 12.51
C ALA A 169 -7.96 -3.37 11.22
N LYS A 170 -8.72 -2.50 10.57
CA LYS A 170 -9.46 -2.82 9.35
C LYS A 170 -8.58 -2.62 8.11
N ILE A 171 -7.42 -3.26 8.12
CA ILE A 171 -6.42 -3.19 7.06
C ILE A 171 -6.32 -4.57 6.42
N ASN A 172 -6.38 -4.62 5.09
CA ASN A 172 -6.31 -5.85 4.30
C ASN A 172 -5.26 -5.79 3.17
N SER A 173 -4.46 -4.73 3.14
CA SER A 173 -3.33 -4.57 2.21
C SER A 173 -2.21 -3.78 2.89
N TRP A 174 -0.96 -4.20 2.68
CA TRP A 174 0.20 -3.70 3.40
C TRP A 174 1.30 -3.25 2.43
N GLY A 175 1.70 -1.98 2.52
CA GLY A 175 2.83 -1.44 1.78
C GLY A 175 4.08 -1.41 2.65
N VAL A 176 5.04 -2.29 2.40
CA VAL A 176 6.25 -2.44 3.20
C VAL A 176 7.45 -1.93 2.42
N GLY A 177 8.25 -1.10 3.03
CA GLY A 177 9.38 -0.44 2.37
C GLY A 177 10.71 -0.65 3.06
N THR A 178 11.11 0.30 3.89
CA THR A 178 12.44 0.43 4.48
C THR A 178 12.91 -0.84 5.16
N ARG A 179 12.13 -1.35 6.10
CA ARG A 179 12.52 -2.48 6.94
C ARG A 179 12.72 -3.77 6.15
N LEU A 180 11.88 -3.99 5.14
CA LEU A 180 11.98 -5.16 4.26
C LEU A 180 13.22 -5.08 3.35
N ILE A 181 13.38 -3.96 2.60
CA ILE A 181 14.42 -3.85 1.57
C ILE A 181 15.84 -3.76 2.15
N THR A 182 15.97 -3.21 3.37
CA THR A 182 17.26 -3.11 4.07
C THR A 182 17.58 -4.32 4.92
N SER A 183 16.64 -5.28 5.05
CA SER A 183 16.75 -6.39 6.01
C SER A 183 17.10 -5.90 7.41
N ASN A 184 16.36 -4.90 7.91
CA ASN A 184 16.69 -4.06 9.05
C ASN A 184 17.23 -4.84 10.29
N ASP A 185 16.63 -5.97 10.60
CA ASP A 185 16.99 -6.75 11.80
C ASP A 185 18.12 -7.77 11.54
N ASN A 186 18.35 -8.14 10.28
CA ASN A 186 19.39 -9.08 9.89
C ASN A 186 19.95 -8.73 8.50
N PRO A 187 20.76 -7.66 8.41
CA PRO A 187 21.25 -7.12 7.12
C PRO A 187 22.33 -7.99 6.47
N ALA A 188 22.85 -9.01 7.16
CA ALA A 188 23.89 -9.88 6.64
C ALA A 188 23.55 -11.35 6.90
N PHE A 189 23.60 -12.17 5.84
CA PHE A 189 23.44 -13.62 5.93
C PHE A 189 24.78 -14.31 6.12
N GLY A 190 24.80 -15.34 6.99
CA GLY A 190 25.97 -16.24 7.15
C GLY A 190 26.12 -17.29 6.04
N GLY A 191 25.47 -17.07 4.89
CA GLY A 191 25.53 -17.97 3.76
C GLY A 191 26.91 -17.99 3.09
N VAL A 192 27.42 -19.18 2.73
CA VAL A 192 28.65 -19.37 1.99
C VAL A 192 28.37 -20.20 0.75
N TYR A 193 28.73 -19.66 -0.41
CA TYR A 193 28.74 -20.40 -1.66
C TYR A 193 30.18 -20.62 -2.10
N LYS A 194 30.54 -21.87 -2.39
CA LYS A 194 31.85 -22.24 -2.93
C LYS A 194 31.66 -23.12 -4.15
N LEU A 195 32.31 -22.76 -5.24
CA LEU A 195 32.45 -23.65 -6.38
C LEU A 195 33.56 -24.67 -6.08
N ALA A 196 33.25 -25.95 -6.20
CA ALA A 196 34.18 -27.05 -6.01
C ALA A 196 34.46 -27.71 -7.35
#